data_8c17c66a36f9554cf1b8ea88fcd10559
#
_entry.id   8c17c66a36f9554cf1b8ea88fcd10559
#
_cell.length_a   1.000
_cell.length_b   1.000
_cell.length_c   1.000
_cell.angle_alpha   90.00
_cell.angle_beta   90.00
_cell.angle_gamma   90.00
#
_symmetry.space_group_name_H-M   'P 1'
#
loop_
_entity.id
_entity.type
_entity.pdbx_description
1 polymer ?
#
loop_
_entity_poly.entity_id
_entity_poly.type
_entity_poly.pdbx_seq_one_letter_code
_entity_poly.pdbx_strand_id
1 'polypeptide(L)'
;MLYCSYGNGYRMGQSDKYKQVLLEGANSLASRFDPVVGCIRSWDHNGDKWQYPVIIDNMMNLEFLFWATKASGDSTFYKIAVTHADNTMKNHFRKDYSSYHVIDYDTITGNVRNKHTHQGYAHESAWARGQAWGLYGYTMCYRETGDRRYLNQAEQIASFIFHHPNLPSDLIPYWDYNDPEIPASPRDVSAATITASALYELSAYSDKGGQYKKWADTIMENLTESYRVPLNQMHGFLLRLSTGHKPAGTEIDVPIVYADYYFLEALLRKKNLEE
;
A
#
# COMPACT_ATOMS: atom_id res chain seq x y z
N MET A 1 -4.55 -9.80 4.33
CA MET A 1 -5.01 -10.34 5.65
C MET A 1 -4.18 -11.55 6.10
N LEU A 2 -4.09 -12.66 5.38
CA LEU A 2 -3.34 -13.85 5.82
C LEU A 2 -1.90 -13.55 6.23
N TYR A 3 -1.14 -12.79 5.44
CA TYR A 3 0.24 -12.49 5.74
C TYR A 3 0.42 -11.57 6.95
N CYS A 4 -0.48 -10.60 7.14
CA CYS A 4 -0.47 -9.73 8.33
C CYS A 4 -0.87 -10.44 9.63
N SER A 5 -1.59 -11.56 9.58
CA SER A 5 -1.99 -12.36 10.75
C SER A 5 -1.12 -13.61 10.92
N TYR A 6 -1.33 -14.63 10.10
CA TYR A 6 -0.53 -15.86 10.14
C TYR A 6 0.97 -15.62 9.89
N GLY A 7 1.33 -14.64 9.03
CA GLY A 7 2.70 -14.28 8.78
C GLY A 7 3.40 -13.75 10.03
N ASN A 8 2.76 -12.85 10.78
CA ASN A 8 3.29 -12.38 12.06
C ASN A 8 3.33 -13.52 13.09
N GLY A 9 2.29 -14.33 13.17
CA GLY A 9 2.27 -15.51 14.04
C GLY A 9 3.38 -16.50 13.71
N TYR A 10 3.68 -16.71 12.43
CA TYR A 10 4.79 -17.55 11.99
C TYR A 10 6.16 -16.96 12.36
N ARG A 11 6.36 -15.66 12.18
CA ARG A 11 7.60 -14.98 12.59
C ARG A 11 7.87 -15.09 14.09
N MET A 12 6.82 -15.08 14.92
CA MET A 12 6.93 -15.16 16.38
C MET A 12 7.14 -16.59 16.89
N GLY A 13 6.49 -17.60 16.32
CA GLY A 13 6.44 -18.95 16.86
C GLY A 13 6.90 -20.06 15.90
N GLN A 14 7.21 -19.76 14.66
CA GLN A 14 7.73 -20.70 13.63
C GLN A 14 6.86 -21.96 13.46
N SER A 15 5.52 -21.87 13.63
CA SER A 15 4.60 -22.99 13.56
C SER A 15 4.47 -23.53 12.13
N ASP A 16 4.74 -24.84 11.94
CA ASP A 16 4.57 -25.52 10.64
C ASP A 16 3.15 -25.41 10.11
N LYS A 17 2.14 -25.44 10.99
CA LYS A 17 0.74 -25.23 10.62
C LYS A 17 0.52 -23.84 10.00
N TYR A 18 1.13 -22.80 10.57
CA TYR A 18 1.03 -21.45 9.99
C TYR A 18 1.78 -21.34 8.67
N LYS A 19 2.95 -21.98 8.55
CA LYS A 19 3.68 -22.07 7.28
C LYS A 19 2.84 -22.72 6.18
N GLN A 20 2.17 -23.83 6.49
CA GLN A 20 1.30 -24.50 5.52
C GLN A 20 0.14 -23.61 5.06
N VAL A 21 -0.59 -22.98 5.98
CA VAL A 21 -1.69 -22.06 5.66
C VAL A 21 -1.20 -20.90 4.80
N LEU A 22 -0.02 -20.37 5.09
CA LEU A 22 0.58 -19.30 4.30
C LEU A 22 0.95 -19.77 2.88
N LEU A 23 1.54 -20.94 2.71
CA LEU A 23 1.87 -21.46 1.37
C LEU A 23 0.61 -21.75 0.54
N GLU A 24 -0.45 -22.27 1.15
CA GLU A 24 -1.76 -22.43 0.49
C GLU A 24 -2.34 -21.06 0.07
N GLY A 25 -2.26 -20.07 0.94
CA GLY A 25 -2.69 -18.70 0.63
C GLY A 25 -1.86 -18.04 -0.47
N ALA A 26 -0.54 -18.28 -0.51
CA ALA A 26 0.33 -17.77 -1.57
C ALA A 26 0.02 -18.42 -2.93
N ASN A 27 -0.27 -19.73 -2.96
CA ASN A 27 -0.75 -20.42 -4.16
C ASN A 27 -2.08 -19.83 -4.65
N SER A 28 -3.01 -19.56 -3.75
CA SER A 28 -4.29 -18.91 -4.09
C SER A 28 -4.09 -17.50 -4.64
N LEU A 29 -3.15 -16.72 -4.10
CA LEU A 29 -2.81 -15.39 -4.65
C LEU A 29 -2.16 -15.53 -6.04
N ALA A 30 -1.20 -16.44 -6.19
CA ALA A 30 -0.50 -16.69 -7.44
C ALA A 30 -1.42 -17.18 -8.57
N SER A 31 -2.47 -17.97 -8.25
CA SER A 31 -3.44 -18.45 -9.24
C SER A 31 -4.27 -17.34 -9.89
N ARG A 32 -4.25 -16.13 -9.34
CA ARG A 32 -4.88 -14.93 -9.93
C ARG A 32 -3.98 -14.16 -10.90
N PHE A 33 -2.76 -14.65 -11.12
CA PHE A 33 -1.83 -14.06 -12.08
C PHE A 33 -2.13 -14.54 -13.49
N ASP A 34 -2.20 -13.61 -14.44
CA ASP A 34 -2.33 -13.92 -15.87
C ASP A 34 -1.01 -13.56 -16.57
N PRO A 35 -0.36 -14.52 -17.24
CA PRO A 35 0.93 -14.29 -17.88
C PRO A 35 0.86 -13.36 -19.12
N VAL A 36 -0.29 -13.22 -19.76
CA VAL A 36 -0.50 -12.28 -20.89
C VAL A 36 -0.56 -10.86 -20.37
N VAL A 37 -1.32 -10.64 -19.28
CA VAL A 37 -1.44 -9.35 -18.60
C VAL A 37 -0.18 -9.03 -17.79
N GLY A 38 0.47 -10.06 -17.23
CA GLY A 38 1.63 -9.94 -16.35
C GLY A 38 1.30 -9.32 -14.99
N CYS A 39 0.06 -9.45 -14.53
CA CYS A 39 -0.39 -8.92 -13.24
C CYS A 39 -1.33 -9.91 -12.52
N ILE A 40 -1.47 -9.70 -11.21
CA ILE A 40 -2.44 -10.39 -10.35
C ILE A 40 -3.76 -9.63 -10.42
N ARG A 41 -4.86 -10.31 -10.77
CA ARG A 41 -6.19 -9.73 -10.82
C ARG A 41 -6.70 -9.39 -9.42
N SER A 42 -7.32 -8.22 -9.26
CA SER A 42 -7.78 -7.74 -7.96
C SER A 42 -9.14 -8.31 -7.55
N TRP A 43 -10.12 -8.33 -8.47
CA TRP A 43 -11.47 -8.90 -8.23
C TRP A 43 -12.10 -9.44 -9.51
N ASP A 44 -13.19 -10.21 -9.34
CA ASP A 44 -13.90 -10.91 -10.41
C ASP A 44 -15.35 -10.42 -10.62
N HIS A 45 -15.77 -9.39 -9.86
CA HIS A 45 -17.10 -8.78 -9.98
C HIS A 45 -17.08 -7.55 -10.91
N ASN A 46 -18.27 -7.05 -11.28
CA ASN A 46 -18.46 -5.92 -12.19
C ASN A 46 -17.82 -6.17 -13.58
N GLY A 47 -18.02 -7.35 -14.14
CA GLY A 47 -17.48 -7.75 -15.44
C GLY A 47 -17.98 -6.93 -16.62
N ASP A 48 -19.08 -6.21 -16.47
CA ASP A 48 -19.59 -5.21 -17.39
C ASP A 48 -18.69 -3.95 -17.48
N LYS A 49 -18.05 -3.61 -16.37
CA LYS A 49 -17.15 -2.45 -16.26
C LYS A 49 -15.68 -2.82 -16.50
N TRP A 50 -15.21 -3.94 -15.94
CA TRP A 50 -13.81 -4.34 -15.99
C TRP A 50 -13.63 -5.77 -16.50
N GLN A 51 -12.69 -5.96 -17.42
CA GLN A 51 -12.32 -7.28 -17.88
C GLN A 51 -11.26 -7.92 -16.97
N TYR A 52 -10.20 -7.18 -16.66
CA TYR A 52 -9.12 -7.63 -15.78
C TYR A 52 -8.59 -6.47 -14.93
N PRO A 53 -9.28 -6.14 -13.84
CA PRO A 53 -8.89 -5.01 -13.01
C PRO A 53 -7.70 -5.34 -12.12
N VAL A 54 -6.74 -4.42 -12.10
CA VAL A 54 -5.56 -4.46 -11.24
C VAL A 54 -5.48 -3.13 -10.48
N ILE A 55 -5.47 -3.17 -9.15
CA ILE A 55 -5.36 -1.98 -8.30
C ILE A 55 -3.94 -1.82 -7.77
N ILE A 56 -3.58 -0.57 -7.51
CA ILE A 56 -2.27 -0.23 -6.94
C ILE A 56 -2.03 -0.92 -5.58
N ASP A 57 -3.09 -1.21 -4.84
CA ASP A 57 -3.08 -1.93 -3.56
C ASP A 57 -2.43 -3.32 -3.66
N ASN A 58 -2.48 -3.96 -4.83
CA ASN A 58 -1.85 -5.27 -5.03
C ASN A 58 -0.34 -5.24 -4.73
N MET A 59 0.29 -4.07 -4.80
CA MET A 59 1.71 -3.91 -4.48
C MET A 59 2.04 -4.37 -3.05
N MET A 60 1.14 -4.15 -2.08
CA MET A 60 1.33 -4.60 -0.70
C MET A 60 1.28 -6.13 -0.56
N ASN A 61 0.65 -6.85 -1.51
CA ASN A 61 0.54 -8.31 -1.47
C ASN A 61 1.80 -9.02 -1.97
N LEU A 62 2.71 -8.33 -2.65
CA LEU A 62 3.90 -8.95 -3.26
C LEU A 62 4.88 -9.46 -2.22
N GLU A 63 4.94 -8.85 -1.02
CA GLU A 63 5.74 -9.33 0.10
C GLU A 63 5.42 -10.79 0.44
N PHE A 64 4.14 -11.15 0.37
CA PHE A 64 3.69 -12.50 0.61
C PHE A 64 4.25 -13.50 -0.40
N LEU A 65 4.37 -13.13 -1.67
CA LEU A 65 4.97 -13.97 -2.70
C LEU A 65 6.49 -14.08 -2.56
N PHE A 66 7.18 -12.99 -2.21
CA PHE A 66 8.61 -13.03 -1.89
C PHE A 66 8.89 -13.95 -0.71
N TRP A 67 8.07 -13.86 0.36
CA TRP A 67 8.15 -14.78 1.48
C TRP A 67 7.92 -16.24 1.05
N ALA A 68 6.90 -16.50 0.24
CA ALA A 68 6.59 -17.85 -0.25
C ALA A 68 7.75 -18.46 -1.05
N THR A 69 8.44 -17.65 -1.87
CA THR A 69 9.68 -18.09 -2.54
C THR A 69 10.73 -18.56 -1.54
N LYS A 70 11.00 -17.77 -0.50
CA LYS A 70 12.01 -18.11 0.53
C LYS A 70 11.61 -19.34 1.34
N ALA A 71 10.31 -19.49 1.63
CA ALA A 71 9.77 -20.56 2.47
C ALA A 71 9.67 -21.90 1.74
N SER A 72 9.42 -21.90 0.42
CA SER A 72 9.21 -23.12 -0.40
C SER A 72 10.39 -23.45 -1.30
N GLY A 73 11.23 -22.48 -1.67
CA GLY A 73 12.24 -22.60 -2.72
C GLY A 73 11.68 -22.46 -4.15
N ASP A 74 10.35 -22.26 -4.32
CA ASP A 74 9.73 -22.09 -5.61
C ASP A 74 9.88 -20.66 -6.13
N SER A 75 10.68 -20.48 -7.17
CA SER A 75 10.94 -19.17 -7.80
C SER A 75 9.76 -18.63 -8.62
N THR A 76 8.70 -19.41 -8.82
CA THR A 76 7.49 -18.95 -9.52
C THR A 76 6.84 -17.75 -8.81
N PHE A 77 6.77 -17.79 -7.49
CA PHE A 77 6.24 -16.68 -6.69
C PHE A 77 7.06 -15.39 -6.88
N TYR A 78 8.40 -15.51 -6.87
CA TYR A 78 9.29 -14.37 -7.13
C TYR A 78 9.06 -13.76 -8.52
N LYS A 79 8.98 -14.61 -9.55
CA LYS A 79 8.74 -14.16 -10.93
C LYS A 79 7.42 -13.43 -11.07
N ILE A 80 6.34 -13.95 -10.45
CA ILE A 80 5.03 -13.31 -10.44
C ILE A 80 5.13 -11.94 -9.77
N ALA A 81 5.77 -11.84 -8.58
CA ALA A 81 5.89 -10.59 -7.84
C ALA A 81 6.65 -9.52 -8.63
N VAL A 82 7.79 -9.87 -9.22
CA VAL A 82 8.61 -8.93 -10.02
C VAL A 82 7.88 -8.52 -11.30
N THR A 83 7.26 -9.45 -12.03
CA THR A 83 6.50 -9.13 -13.25
C THR A 83 5.33 -8.19 -12.94
N HIS A 84 4.61 -8.45 -11.85
CA HIS A 84 3.53 -7.57 -11.40
C HIS A 84 4.05 -6.16 -11.05
N ALA A 85 5.14 -6.07 -10.28
CA ALA A 85 5.74 -4.79 -9.90
C ALA A 85 6.21 -3.97 -11.11
N ASP A 86 6.87 -4.61 -12.09
CA ASP A 86 7.34 -3.96 -13.32
C ASP A 86 6.17 -3.42 -14.16
N ASN A 87 5.10 -4.22 -14.34
CA ASN A 87 3.91 -3.78 -15.08
C ASN A 87 3.13 -2.68 -14.34
N THR A 88 3.07 -2.74 -13.01
CA THR A 88 2.48 -1.68 -12.19
C THR A 88 3.29 -0.39 -12.32
N MET A 89 4.61 -0.44 -12.27
CA MET A 89 5.49 0.71 -12.50
C MET A 89 5.22 1.38 -13.86
N LYS A 90 5.09 0.57 -14.91
CA LYS A 90 4.86 1.05 -16.28
C LYS A 90 3.49 1.68 -16.48
N ASN A 91 2.43 1.14 -15.86
CA ASN A 91 1.06 1.43 -16.27
C ASN A 91 0.27 2.25 -15.24
N HIS A 92 0.56 2.11 -13.92
CA HIS A 92 -0.21 2.80 -12.88
C HIS A 92 0.26 4.23 -12.61
N PHE A 93 1.47 4.61 -12.98
CA PHE A 93 2.02 5.91 -12.61
C PHE A 93 1.95 6.91 -13.77
N ARG A 94 1.61 8.16 -13.42
CA ARG A 94 1.71 9.32 -14.30
C ARG A 94 3.15 9.85 -14.30
N LYS A 95 3.41 10.85 -15.15
CA LYS A 95 4.74 11.47 -15.26
C LYS A 95 5.20 12.17 -13.98
N ASP A 96 4.28 12.59 -13.14
CA ASP A 96 4.52 13.21 -11.84
C ASP A 96 4.62 12.19 -10.69
N TYR A 97 4.58 10.89 -11.01
CA TYR A 97 4.58 9.75 -10.08
C TYR A 97 3.32 9.63 -9.20
N SER A 98 2.25 10.36 -9.50
CA SER A 98 0.94 10.02 -8.96
C SER A 98 0.40 8.73 -9.59
N SER A 99 -0.34 7.93 -8.82
CA SER A 99 -0.88 6.66 -9.31
C SER A 99 -2.35 6.75 -9.71
N TYR A 100 -2.71 6.02 -10.76
CA TYR A 100 -4.09 5.57 -10.97
C TYR A 100 -4.44 4.51 -9.90
N HIS A 101 -5.71 4.45 -9.51
CA HIS A 101 -6.15 3.40 -8.60
C HIS A 101 -6.31 2.07 -9.32
N VAL A 102 -7.02 2.04 -10.45
CA VAL A 102 -7.37 0.82 -11.21
C VAL A 102 -6.85 0.91 -12.64
N ILE A 103 -6.11 -0.10 -13.06
CA ILE A 103 -5.83 -0.35 -14.48
C ILE A 103 -6.61 -1.57 -14.91
N ASP A 104 -7.43 -1.44 -15.96
CA ASP A 104 -8.13 -2.55 -16.58
C ASP A 104 -7.39 -3.01 -17.83
N TYR A 105 -7.15 -4.32 -17.92
CA TYR A 105 -6.37 -4.91 -19.00
C TYR A 105 -7.23 -5.80 -19.91
N ASP A 106 -6.80 -5.89 -21.16
CA ASP A 106 -7.29 -6.86 -22.12
C ASP A 106 -6.54 -8.20 -21.92
N THR A 107 -7.28 -9.28 -21.66
CA THR A 107 -6.70 -10.60 -21.36
C THR A 107 -6.15 -11.34 -22.59
N ILE A 108 -6.45 -10.85 -23.81
CA ILE A 108 -5.94 -11.45 -25.06
C ILE A 108 -4.60 -10.82 -25.45
N THR A 109 -4.52 -9.49 -25.32
CA THR A 109 -3.37 -8.72 -25.79
C THR A 109 -2.43 -8.25 -24.67
N GLY A 110 -2.87 -8.27 -23.41
CA GLY A 110 -2.15 -7.71 -22.27
C GLY A 110 -2.11 -6.17 -22.25
N ASN A 111 -2.79 -5.51 -23.17
CA ASN A 111 -2.79 -4.04 -23.26
C ASN A 111 -3.72 -3.41 -22.24
N VAL A 112 -3.37 -2.18 -21.81
CA VAL A 112 -4.25 -1.36 -20.98
C VAL A 112 -5.48 -0.96 -21.79
N ARG A 113 -6.67 -1.27 -21.27
CA ARG A 113 -7.97 -0.84 -21.83
C ARG A 113 -8.39 0.51 -21.26
N ASN A 114 -8.33 0.63 -19.92
CA ASN A 114 -8.79 1.80 -19.21
C ASN A 114 -7.92 2.07 -17.97
N LYS A 115 -7.85 3.35 -17.57
CA LYS A 115 -7.25 3.83 -16.34
C LYS A 115 -8.32 4.52 -15.52
N HIS A 116 -8.65 3.97 -14.36
CA HIS A 116 -9.81 4.37 -13.59
C HIS A 116 -9.49 4.57 -12.11
N THR A 117 -10.49 5.08 -11.38
CA THR A 117 -10.57 4.94 -9.93
C THR A 117 -11.81 4.16 -9.54
N HIS A 118 -11.77 3.53 -8.37
CA HIS A 118 -12.92 2.93 -7.69
C HIS A 118 -13.14 3.62 -6.33
N GLN A 119 -12.07 3.95 -5.62
CA GLN A 119 -12.12 4.57 -4.30
C GLN A 119 -11.65 6.03 -4.28
N GLY A 120 -10.98 6.54 -5.32
CA GLY A 120 -10.57 7.93 -5.44
C GLY A 120 -11.68 8.86 -5.95
N TYR A 121 -11.43 10.16 -5.92
CA TYR A 121 -12.36 11.21 -6.30
C TYR A 121 -12.73 11.14 -7.81
N ALA A 122 -11.73 11.03 -8.66
CA ALA A 122 -11.91 10.99 -10.13
C ALA A 122 -10.86 10.10 -10.78
N HIS A 123 -11.05 9.71 -12.06
CA HIS A 123 -10.10 8.83 -12.75
C HIS A 123 -8.70 9.42 -12.82
N GLU A 124 -8.59 10.74 -12.95
CA GLU A 124 -7.31 11.45 -13.00
C GLU A 124 -6.83 11.98 -11.64
N SER A 125 -7.57 11.74 -10.55
CA SER A 125 -7.15 12.17 -9.21
C SER A 125 -6.08 11.25 -8.61
N ALA A 126 -5.47 11.70 -7.54
CA ALA A 126 -4.49 10.97 -6.76
C ALA A 126 -5.09 10.56 -5.41
N TRP A 127 -5.67 9.37 -5.35
CA TRP A 127 -6.20 8.79 -4.13
C TRP A 127 -5.09 8.54 -3.11
N ALA A 128 -5.18 9.11 -1.90
CA ALA A 128 -4.08 9.17 -0.95
C ALA A 128 -3.56 7.79 -0.52
N ARG A 129 -4.47 6.85 -0.22
CA ARG A 129 -4.08 5.49 0.16
C ARG A 129 -3.44 4.73 -0.99
N GLY A 130 -3.83 5.01 -2.24
CA GLY A 130 -3.17 4.45 -3.43
C GLY A 130 -1.71 4.91 -3.54
N GLN A 131 -1.43 6.19 -3.24
CA GLN A 131 -0.05 6.69 -3.20
C GLN A 131 0.75 5.97 -2.09
N ALA A 132 0.15 5.81 -0.92
CA ALA A 132 0.76 5.11 0.21
C ALA A 132 1.08 3.64 -0.12
N TRP A 133 0.18 2.92 -0.79
CA TRP A 133 0.41 1.54 -1.25
C TRP A 133 1.53 1.45 -2.28
N GLY A 134 1.60 2.41 -3.21
CA GLY A 134 2.70 2.51 -4.16
C GLY A 134 4.04 2.68 -3.45
N LEU A 135 4.13 3.64 -2.52
CA LEU A 135 5.33 3.90 -1.73
C LEU A 135 5.77 2.67 -0.93
N TYR A 136 4.84 2.06 -0.20
CA TYR A 136 5.09 0.86 0.60
C TYR A 136 5.57 -0.31 -0.27
N GLY A 137 4.84 -0.58 -1.35
CA GLY A 137 5.12 -1.70 -2.21
C GLY A 137 6.47 -1.61 -2.92
N TYR A 138 6.86 -0.44 -3.45
CA TYR A 138 8.16 -0.28 -4.10
C TYR A 138 9.32 -0.25 -3.12
N THR A 139 9.15 0.29 -1.91
CA THR A 139 10.15 0.18 -0.85
C THR A 139 10.41 -1.29 -0.50
N MET A 140 9.33 -2.06 -0.31
CA MET A 140 9.39 -3.50 -0.04
C MET A 140 9.99 -4.29 -1.22
N CYS A 141 9.62 -3.98 -2.47
CA CYS A 141 10.22 -4.64 -3.65
C CYS A 141 11.73 -4.40 -3.72
N TYR A 142 12.21 -3.20 -3.38
CA TYR A 142 13.64 -2.93 -3.27
C TYR A 142 14.30 -3.81 -2.21
N ARG A 143 13.74 -3.90 -1.01
CA ARG A 143 14.23 -4.80 0.05
C ARG A 143 14.40 -6.23 -0.42
N GLU A 144 13.43 -6.74 -1.18
CA GLU A 144 13.37 -8.14 -1.59
C GLU A 144 14.26 -8.47 -2.80
N THR A 145 14.55 -7.48 -3.65
CA THR A 145 15.24 -7.71 -4.93
C THR A 145 16.60 -7.02 -5.06
N GLY A 146 16.81 -5.93 -4.34
CA GLY A 146 17.96 -5.04 -4.53
C GLY A 146 17.92 -4.20 -5.81
N ASP A 147 16.83 -4.26 -6.60
CA ASP A 147 16.71 -3.53 -7.85
C ASP A 147 16.48 -2.04 -7.60
N ARG A 148 17.48 -1.23 -7.96
CA ARG A 148 17.45 0.23 -7.75
C ARG A 148 16.32 0.94 -8.49
N ARG A 149 15.71 0.34 -9.51
CA ARG A 149 14.54 0.91 -10.18
C ARG A 149 13.38 1.06 -9.19
N TYR A 150 13.19 0.08 -8.29
CA TYR A 150 12.16 0.13 -7.25
C TYR A 150 12.46 1.17 -6.18
N LEU A 151 13.73 1.30 -5.76
CA LEU A 151 14.13 2.38 -4.84
C LEU A 151 13.83 3.75 -5.44
N ASN A 152 14.27 3.98 -6.68
CA ASN A 152 14.00 5.25 -7.38
C ASN A 152 12.49 5.51 -7.49
N GLN A 153 11.68 4.50 -7.81
CA GLN A 153 10.23 4.64 -7.88
C GLN A 153 9.62 5.04 -6.52
N ALA A 154 10.05 4.41 -5.43
CA ALA A 154 9.62 4.75 -4.08
C ALA A 154 9.98 6.20 -3.70
N GLU A 155 11.21 6.62 -4.00
CA GLU A 155 11.67 8.00 -3.75
C GLU A 155 10.86 9.04 -4.53
N GLN A 156 10.50 8.76 -5.78
CA GLN A 156 9.69 9.65 -6.59
C GLN A 156 8.25 9.74 -6.08
N ILE A 157 7.66 8.62 -5.66
CA ILE A 157 6.32 8.61 -5.03
C ILE A 157 6.36 9.41 -3.72
N ALA A 158 7.38 9.22 -2.88
CA ALA A 158 7.56 10.03 -1.66
C ALA A 158 7.68 11.52 -2.01
N SER A 159 8.45 11.87 -3.05
CA SER A 159 8.56 13.25 -3.52
C SER A 159 7.20 13.83 -3.95
N PHE A 160 6.39 13.08 -4.70
CA PHE A 160 5.03 13.49 -5.05
C PHE A 160 4.18 13.78 -3.81
N ILE A 161 4.14 12.85 -2.85
CA ILE A 161 3.33 12.99 -1.63
C ILE A 161 3.73 14.25 -0.85
N PHE A 162 5.02 14.40 -0.54
CA PHE A 162 5.49 15.43 0.40
C PHE A 162 5.70 16.82 -0.22
N HIS A 163 5.62 16.94 -1.54
CA HIS A 163 5.60 18.25 -2.23
C HIS A 163 4.23 18.58 -2.82
N HIS A 164 3.22 17.74 -2.58
CA HIS A 164 1.88 18.03 -3.08
C HIS A 164 1.27 19.23 -2.33
N PRO A 165 0.74 20.26 -3.06
CA PRO A 165 0.26 21.51 -2.43
C PRO A 165 -0.90 21.30 -1.46
N ASN A 166 -1.67 20.22 -1.62
CA ASN A 166 -2.80 19.87 -0.76
C ASN A 166 -2.42 18.90 0.37
N LEU A 167 -1.16 18.58 0.59
CA LEU A 167 -0.76 17.86 1.79
C LEU A 167 -0.81 18.82 2.98
N PRO A 168 -1.60 18.54 4.03
CA PRO A 168 -1.67 19.40 5.20
C PRO A 168 -0.36 19.47 5.98
N SER A 169 -0.17 20.51 6.77
CA SER A 169 1.05 20.73 7.57
C SER A 169 1.31 19.65 8.63
N ASP A 170 0.26 18.95 9.08
CA ASP A 170 0.36 17.79 9.99
C ASP A 170 0.76 16.48 9.28
N LEU A 171 0.93 16.53 7.96
CA LEU A 171 1.29 15.40 7.07
C LEU A 171 0.27 14.24 7.09
N ILE A 172 -0.94 14.44 7.61
CA ILE A 172 -2.03 13.48 7.51
C ILE A 172 -2.87 13.84 6.29
N PRO A 173 -2.87 13.06 5.21
CA PRO A 173 -3.49 13.47 3.96
C PRO A 173 -5.03 13.51 4.05
N TYR A 174 -5.63 14.28 3.19
CA TYR A 174 -7.02 14.09 2.81
C TYR A 174 -7.15 12.75 2.06
N TRP A 175 -8.35 12.19 2.00
CA TRP A 175 -8.60 10.90 1.35
C TRP A 175 -8.19 10.86 -0.13
N ASP A 176 -8.22 12.02 -0.80
CA ASP A 176 -7.75 12.22 -2.18
C ASP A 176 -7.09 13.61 -2.28
N TYR A 177 -5.93 13.70 -2.91
CA TYR A 177 -5.18 14.95 -3.04
C TYR A 177 -5.85 15.97 -3.95
N ASN A 178 -6.81 15.55 -4.77
CA ASN A 178 -7.51 16.40 -5.74
C ASN A 178 -9.00 16.59 -5.37
N ASP A 179 -9.42 16.24 -4.15
CA ASP A 179 -10.78 16.48 -3.70
C ASP A 179 -11.07 18.00 -3.69
N PRO A 180 -12.08 18.49 -4.43
CA PRO A 180 -12.41 19.92 -4.51
C PRO A 180 -12.96 20.48 -3.17
N GLU A 181 -13.34 19.62 -2.23
CA GLU A 181 -13.82 20.03 -0.90
C GLU A 181 -12.68 20.39 0.07
N ILE A 182 -11.42 20.23 -0.30
CA ILE A 182 -10.26 20.64 0.53
C ILE A 182 -10.35 22.15 0.81
N PRO A 183 -10.23 22.59 2.09
CA PRO A 183 -9.80 21.87 3.30
C PRO A 183 -10.90 21.19 4.13
N ALA A 184 -12.16 21.21 3.72
CA ALA A 184 -13.28 20.58 4.43
C ALA A 184 -13.41 19.06 4.16
N SER A 185 -12.57 18.52 3.29
CA SER A 185 -12.55 17.11 2.93
C SER A 185 -12.13 16.20 4.10
N PRO A 186 -12.67 14.96 4.21
CA PRO A 186 -12.25 14.01 5.23
C PRO A 186 -10.76 13.60 5.10
N ARG A 187 -10.16 13.27 6.24
CA ARG A 187 -8.78 12.77 6.30
C ARG A 187 -8.73 11.25 6.04
N ASP A 188 -7.58 10.76 5.64
CA ASP A 188 -7.32 9.31 5.61
C ASP A 188 -6.09 8.96 6.47
N VAL A 189 -6.36 8.69 7.74
CA VAL A 189 -5.34 8.24 8.72
C VAL A 189 -4.68 6.93 8.27
N SER A 190 -5.40 6.06 7.58
CA SER A 190 -4.82 4.81 7.09
C SER A 190 -3.72 5.06 6.04
N ALA A 191 -3.91 6.04 5.15
CA ALA A 191 -2.86 6.43 4.20
C ALA A 191 -1.62 6.98 4.92
N ALA A 192 -1.81 7.75 6.00
CA ALA A 192 -0.70 8.28 6.80
C ALA A 192 0.10 7.17 7.48
N THR A 193 -0.56 6.18 8.09
CA THR A 193 0.13 5.07 8.79
C THR A 193 0.93 4.19 7.83
N ILE A 194 0.36 3.87 6.66
CA ILE A 194 1.06 3.11 5.60
C ILE A 194 2.28 3.91 5.11
N THR A 195 2.11 5.22 4.89
CA THR A 195 3.20 6.11 4.47
C THR A 195 4.31 6.16 5.52
N ALA A 196 3.99 6.34 6.80
CA ALA A 196 4.99 6.37 7.88
C ALA A 196 5.77 5.04 7.98
N SER A 197 5.07 3.91 7.90
CA SER A 197 5.70 2.59 7.90
C SER A 197 6.67 2.44 6.72
N ALA A 198 6.25 2.82 5.51
CA ALA A 198 7.09 2.79 4.32
C ALA A 198 8.32 3.71 4.42
N LEU A 199 8.15 4.91 4.98
CA LEU A 199 9.24 5.89 5.13
C LEU A 199 10.31 5.44 6.13
N TYR A 200 9.93 4.83 7.26
CA TYR A 200 10.92 4.27 8.17
C TYR A 200 11.77 3.20 7.47
N GLU A 201 11.17 2.33 6.67
CA GLU A 201 11.92 1.34 5.90
C GLU A 201 12.78 2.00 4.81
N LEU A 202 12.20 2.92 4.02
CA LEU A 202 12.91 3.65 2.95
C LEU A 202 14.11 4.43 3.48
N SER A 203 14.02 4.93 4.71
CA SER A 203 15.09 5.71 5.35
C SER A 203 16.40 4.92 5.50
N ALA A 204 16.31 3.59 5.59
CA ALA A 204 17.49 2.72 5.69
C ALA A 204 18.19 2.48 4.35
N TYR A 205 17.57 2.83 3.22
CA TYR A 205 18.07 2.51 1.88
C TYR A 205 18.50 3.71 1.06
N SER A 206 17.98 4.90 1.40
CA SER A 206 18.15 6.12 0.59
C SER A 206 19.17 7.06 1.20
N ASP A 207 19.90 7.77 0.34
CA ASP A 207 20.77 8.88 0.74
C ASP A 207 19.98 10.03 1.41
N LYS A 208 18.65 10.08 1.19
CA LYS A 208 17.72 11.03 1.83
C LYS A 208 17.12 10.48 3.13
N GLY A 209 17.66 9.39 3.69
CA GLY A 209 17.11 8.67 4.82
C GLY A 209 16.75 9.55 6.01
N GLY A 210 17.59 10.54 6.36
CA GLY A 210 17.30 11.49 7.43
C GLY A 210 16.02 12.30 7.22
N GLN A 211 15.71 12.68 5.96
CA GLN A 211 14.46 13.39 5.64
C GLN A 211 13.25 12.47 5.72
N TYR A 212 13.36 11.24 5.23
CA TYR A 212 12.27 10.25 5.30
C TYR A 212 11.94 9.90 6.75
N LYS A 213 12.96 9.68 7.59
CA LYS A 213 12.77 9.45 9.03
C LYS A 213 12.07 10.65 9.68
N LYS A 214 12.48 11.88 9.37
CA LYS A 214 11.84 13.07 9.91
C LYS A 214 10.36 13.19 9.52
N TRP A 215 10.00 12.93 8.27
CA TRP A 215 8.60 12.92 7.85
C TRP A 215 7.79 11.81 8.56
N ALA A 216 8.35 10.61 8.69
CA ALA A 216 7.73 9.52 9.43
C ALA A 216 7.51 9.88 10.90
N ASP A 217 8.52 10.46 11.58
CA ASP A 217 8.42 10.91 12.96
C ASP A 217 7.29 11.95 13.12
N THR A 218 7.23 12.96 12.24
CA THR A 218 6.17 13.99 12.27
C THR A 218 4.78 13.39 12.09
N ILE A 219 4.60 12.45 11.14
CA ILE A 219 3.33 11.73 10.96
C ILE A 219 2.95 10.99 12.24
N MET A 220 3.88 10.22 12.82
CA MET A 220 3.61 9.39 14.00
C MET A 220 3.31 10.23 15.25
N GLU A 221 3.97 11.36 15.42
CA GLU A 221 3.69 12.34 16.48
C GLU A 221 2.26 12.89 16.32
N ASN A 222 1.91 13.41 15.14
CA ASN A 222 0.57 13.96 14.89
C ASN A 222 -0.53 12.89 15.03
N LEU A 223 -0.30 11.67 14.54
CA LEU A 223 -1.23 10.55 14.74
C LEU A 223 -1.44 10.27 16.23
N THR A 224 -0.38 10.28 17.03
CA THR A 224 -0.43 10.00 18.47
C THR A 224 -1.15 11.10 19.24
N GLU A 225 -0.90 12.35 18.90
CA GLU A 225 -1.45 13.51 19.63
C GLU A 225 -2.90 13.82 19.24
N SER A 226 -3.24 13.73 17.96
CA SER A 226 -4.51 14.28 17.44
C SER A 226 -5.49 13.24 16.91
N TYR A 227 -5.04 12.03 16.56
CA TYR A 227 -5.87 11.02 15.91
C TYR A 227 -6.06 9.74 16.73
N ARG A 228 -5.49 9.66 17.93
CA ARG A 228 -5.70 8.54 18.86
C ARG A 228 -7.14 8.49 19.37
N VAL A 229 -7.64 7.25 19.44
CA VAL A 229 -8.89 6.97 20.14
C VAL A 229 -8.63 6.97 21.66
N PRO A 230 -9.45 7.65 22.47
CA PRO A 230 -9.35 7.55 23.93
C PRO A 230 -9.51 6.09 24.41
N LEU A 231 -8.84 5.74 25.51
CA LEU A 231 -8.91 4.41 26.09
C LEU A 231 -10.38 3.98 26.35
N ASN A 232 -10.68 2.72 26.07
CA ASN A 232 -12.00 2.11 26.24
C ASN A 232 -13.10 2.69 25.33
N GLN A 233 -12.74 3.37 24.25
CA GLN A 233 -13.68 3.86 23.24
C GLN A 233 -13.48 3.13 21.91
N MET A 234 -14.44 3.30 20.99
CA MET A 234 -14.42 2.79 19.60
C MET A 234 -13.99 1.31 19.51
N HIS A 235 -14.50 0.46 20.40
CA HIS A 235 -14.28 -1.00 20.35
C HIS A 235 -12.81 -1.46 20.35
N GLY A 236 -11.91 -0.65 20.90
CA GLY A 236 -10.48 -0.98 21.03
C GLY A 236 -9.61 -0.61 19.83
N PHE A 237 -10.15 0.11 18.85
CA PHE A 237 -9.31 0.71 17.81
C PHE A 237 -8.34 1.74 18.38
N LEU A 238 -7.16 1.85 17.78
CA LEU A 238 -6.12 2.79 18.19
C LEU A 238 -6.29 4.17 17.57
N LEU A 239 -6.70 4.23 16.32
CA LEU A 239 -6.80 5.44 15.52
C LEU A 239 -8.22 5.65 14.97
N ARG A 240 -8.56 6.91 14.70
CA ARG A 240 -9.82 7.37 14.12
C ARG A 240 -9.58 8.17 12.85
N LEU A 241 -10.66 8.55 12.15
CA LEU A 241 -10.65 9.45 10.99
C LEU A 241 -9.92 8.89 9.76
N SER A 242 -10.12 7.59 9.48
CA SER A 242 -9.78 7.01 8.18
C SER A 242 -10.96 7.09 7.22
N THR A 243 -10.67 7.16 5.92
CA THR A 243 -11.68 7.15 4.86
C THR A 243 -11.45 5.98 3.93
N GLY A 244 -12.28 4.93 4.09
CA GLY A 244 -12.17 3.70 3.31
C GLY A 244 -12.71 3.85 1.89
N HIS A 245 -13.97 4.30 1.74
CA HIS A 245 -14.62 4.35 0.42
C HIS A 245 -15.63 5.52 0.31
N LYS A 246 -15.14 6.76 0.22
CA LYS A 246 -16.00 7.95 0.09
C LYS A 246 -16.95 7.90 -1.12
N PRO A 247 -16.55 7.44 -2.34
CA PRO A 247 -17.48 7.36 -3.46
C PRO A 247 -18.67 6.44 -3.25
N ALA A 248 -18.55 5.43 -2.39
CA ALA A 248 -19.66 4.55 -2.00
C ALA A 248 -20.48 5.11 -0.82
N GLY A 249 -20.07 6.24 -0.24
CA GLY A 249 -20.71 6.81 0.96
C GLY A 249 -20.50 5.98 2.22
N THR A 250 -19.45 5.15 2.26
CA THR A 250 -19.15 4.24 3.35
C THR A 250 -17.74 4.47 3.91
N GLU A 251 -17.54 4.10 5.18
CA GLU A 251 -16.23 4.16 5.84
C GLU A 251 -15.59 5.57 5.77
N ILE A 252 -16.37 6.62 6.07
CA ILE A 252 -15.91 8.01 6.11
C ILE A 252 -15.74 8.42 7.56
N ASP A 253 -14.55 8.95 7.92
CA ASP A 253 -14.19 9.40 9.26
C ASP A 253 -14.37 8.31 10.35
N VAL A 254 -14.02 7.07 10.02
CA VAL A 254 -14.16 5.89 10.89
C VAL A 254 -12.82 5.29 11.27
N PRO A 255 -12.73 4.52 12.36
CA PRO A 255 -11.58 3.67 12.61
C PRO A 255 -11.54 2.52 11.61
N ILE A 256 -10.33 2.15 11.16
CA ILE A 256 -10.14 1.04 10.21
C ILE A 256 -8.96 0.18 10.70
N VAL A 257 -9.16 -1.15 10.71
CA VAL A 257 -8.19 -2.10 11.29
C VAL A 257 -6.80 -2.05 10.66
N TYR A 258 -6.69 -1.78 9.37
CA TYR A 258 -5.38 -1.68 8.73
C TYR A 258 -4.66 -0.36 9.04
N ALA A 259 -5.37 0.71 9.45
CA ALA A 259 -4.72 1.90 9.99
C ALA A 259 -3.98 1.55 11.29
N ASP A 260 -4.61 0.81 12.20
CA ASP A 260 -3.99 0.33 13.43
C ASP A 260 -2.81 -0.61 13.17
N TYR A 261 -2.97 -1.53 12.19
CA TYR A 261 -1.90 -2.45 11.83
C TYR A 261 -0.63 -1.71 11.39
N TYR A 262 -0.75 -0.79 10.43
CA TYR A 262 0.41 -0.05 9.93
C TYR A 262 0.94 0.99 10.91
N PHE A 263 0.11 1.49 11.83
CA PHE A 263 0.58 2.29 12.96
C PHE A 263 1.53 1.49 13.87
N LEU A 264 1.13 0.27 14.24
CA LEU A 264 1.96 -0.62 15.05
C LEU A 264 3.23 -1.08 14.31
N GLU A 265 3.12 -1.35 13.00
CA GLU A 265 4.27 -1.70 12.17
C GLU A 265 5.25 -0.52 12.08
N ALA A 266 4.75 0.71 11.90
CA ALA A 266 5.59 1.92 11.90
C ALA A 266 6.32 2.11 13.22
N LEU A 267 5.65 1.91 14.37
CA LEU A 267 6.27 1.96 15.69
C LEU A 267 7.38 0.90 15.85
N LEU A 268 7.13 -0.32 15.35
CA LEU A 268 8.13 -1.40 15.39
C LEU A 268 9.34 -1.07 14.51
N ARG A 269 9.11 -0.55 13.31
CA ARG A 269 10.19 -0.12 12.39
C ARG A 269 10.99 1.03 12.99
N LYS A 270 10.33 2.02 13.60
CA LYS A 270 11.01 3.10 14.33
C LYS A 270 11.91 2.56 15.43
N LYS A 271 11.38 1.68 16.28
CA LYS A 271 12.14 1.04 17.36
C LYS A 271 13.39 0.34 16.82
N ASN A 272 13.26 -0.45 15.77
CA ASN A 272 14.38 -1.19 15.17
C ASN A 272 15.45 -0.30 14.51
N LEU A 273 15.10 0.95 14.15
CA LEU A 273 16.08 1.93 13.64
C LEU A 273 16.85 2.65 14.76
N GLU A 274 16.34 2.60 15.98
CA GLU A 274 16.93 3.26 17.17
C GLU A 274 17.77 2.29 18.03
N GLU A 275 17.63 0.99 17.79
CA GLU A 275 18.45 -0.08 18.39
C GLU A 275 19.74 -0.35 17.57
#